data_ce381d0171991c917c2ee1f4561f3480
#
_entry.id   ce381d0171991c917c2ee1f4561f3480
#
_cell.length_a   1.000
_cell.length_b   1.000
_cell.length_c   1.000
_cell.angle_alpha   90.00
_cell.angle_beta   90.00
_cell.angle_gamma   90.00
#
_symmetry.space_group_name_H-M   'P 1'
#
loop_
_entity.id
_entity.type
_entity.pdbx_description
1 polymer ?
#
loop_
_entity_poly.entity_id
_entity_poly.type
_entity_poly.pdbx_seq_one_letter_code
_entity_poly.pdbx_strand_id
1 'polypeptide(L)'
;MVNLGFSLVEKNYKTPYGEADLIMKKDGSTYFIEVKTRSGTLFGDPKDAVDKKKIEKYGKISEYYLLTHEDEDIRFCVAEVLNGEINVLYDAF
;
A
#
# COMPACT_ATOMS: atom_id res chain seq x y z
N MET A 1 1.78 -10.85 4.50
CA MET A 1 2.43 -9.59 4.96
C MET A 1 2.92 -9.71 6.39
N VAL A 2 2.08 -10.16 7.32
CA VAL A 2 2.49 -10.30 8.72
C VAL A 2 3.70 -11.22 8.83
N ASN A 3 3.75 -12.27 8.03
CA ASN A 3 4.86 -13.23 8.06
C ASN A 3 6.21 -12.64 7.65
N LEU A 4 6.23 -11.44 7.10
CA LEU A 4 7.45 -10.76 6.69
C LEU A 4 7.93 -9.74 7.73
N GLY A 5 7.40 -9.82 8.93
CA GLY A 5 7.76 -8.89 10.00
C GLY A 5 6.94 -7.62 10.04
N PHE A 6 5.90 -7.55 9.23
CA PHE A 6 4.99 -6.41 9.25
C PHE A 6 3.96 -6.56 10.37
N SER A 7 3.59 -5.44 10.96
CA SER A 7 2.50 -5.38 11.94
C SER A 7 1.35 -4.62 11.29
N LEU A 8 0.14 -5.18 11.38
CA LEU A 8 -1.03 -4.51 10.84
C LEU A 8 -1.41 -3.31 11.70
N VAL A 9 -1.53 -2.15 11.06
CA VAL A 9 -2.03 -0.94 11.70
C VAL A 9 -3.53 -0.80 11.45
N GLU A 10 -3.94 -0.87 10.17
CA GLU A 10 -5.34 -0.73 9.82
C GLU A 10 -5.62 -1.33 8.45
N LYS A 11 -6.83 -1.85 8.28
CA LYS A 11 -7.34 -2.29 6.99
C LYS A 11 -8.40 -1.31 6.51
N ASN A 12 -8.45 -1.08 5.19
CA ASN A 12 -9.46 -0.22 4.58
C ASN A 12 -9.51 1.15 5.26
N TYR A 13 -8.37 1.81 5.31
CA TYR A 13 -8.26 3.12 5.92
C TYR A 13 -8.94 4.16 5.04
N LYS A 14 -10.04 4.72 5.51
CA LYS A 14 -10.87 5.66 4.75
C LYS A 14 -10.54 7.10 5.09
N THR A 15 -10.44 7.92 4.06
CA THR A 15 -10.19 9.35 4.20
C THR A 15 -11.10 10.10 3.23
N PRO A 16 -11.22 11.44 3.37
CA PRO A 16 -11.94 12.24 2.37
C PRO A 16 -11.34 12.16 0.97
N TYR A 17 -10.09 11.69 0.84
CA TYR A 17 -9.37 11.63 -0.44
C TYR A 17 -9.39 10.25 -1.06
N GLY A 18 -9.87 9.25 -0.34
CA GLY A 18 -9.92 7.89 -0.82
C GLY A 18 -9.58 6.90 0.29
N GLU A 19 -9.37 5.66 -0.09
CA GLU A 19 -9.15 4.57 0.84
C GLU A 19 -7.83 3.88 0.54
N ALA A 20 -7.06 3.58 1.58
CA ALA A 20 -5.88 2.74 1.49
C ALA A 20 -6.26 1.32 1.89
N ASP A 21 -5.84 0.34 1.12
CA ASP A 21 -6.22 -1.05 1.38
C ASP A 21 -5.65 -1.56 2.70
N LEU A 22 -4.37 -1.30 2.94
CA LEU A 22 -3.69 -1.71 4.16
C LEU A 22 -2.71 -0.64 4.62
N ILE A 23 -2.59 -0.51 5.93
CA ILE A 23 -1.51 0.25 6.55
C ILE A 23 -0.80 -0.72 7.48
N MET A 24 0.51 -0.87 7.30
CA MET A 24 1.32 -1.77 8.11
C MET A 24 2.60 -1.08 8.55
N LYS A 25 3.22 -1.59 9.61
CA LYS A 25 4.48 -1.06 10.12
C LYS A 25 5.55 -2.14 10.13
N LYS A 26 6.77 -1.73 9.83
CA LYS A 26 7.94 -2.58 9.93
C LYS A 26 9.17 -1.71 10.10
N ASP A 27 10.00 -2.04 11.10
CA ASP A 27 11.29 -1.38 11.34
C ASP A 27 11.20 0.16 11.38
N GLY A 28 10.17 0.68 12.02
CA GLY A 28 10.01 2.11 12.19
C GLY A 28 9.39 2.85 11.01
N SER A 29 9.07 2.15 9.94
CA SER A 29 8.42 2.74 8.77
C SER A 29 6.97 2.32 8.71
N THR A 30 6.13 3.22 8.18
CA THR A 30 4.71 2.95 7.95
C THR A 30 4.50 2.75 6.46
N TYR A 31 3.90 1.64 6.09
CA TYR A 31 3.69 1.26 4.69
C TYR A 31 2.22 1.36 4.34
N PHE A 32 1.92 2.16 3.33
CA PHE A 32 0.60 2.21 2.72
C PHE A 32 0.63 1.27 1.53
N ILE A 33 -0.24 0.28 1.54
CA ILE A 33 -0.17 -0.84 0.61
C ILE A 33 -1.42 -0.91 -0.24
N GLU A 34 -1.24 -0.86 -1.55
CA GLU A 34 -2.29 -1.12 -2.53
C GLU A 34 -2.28 -2.59 -2.82
N VAL A 35 -3.40 -3.26 -2.59
CA VAL A 35 -3.52 -4.70 -2.86
C VAL A 35 -4.14 -4.91 -4.23
N LYS A 36 -3.48 -5.71 -5.06
CA LYS A 36 -3.99 -6.10 -6.37
C LYS A 36 -4.10 -7.60 -6.46
N THR A 37 -5.30 -8.08 -6.68
CA THR A 37 -5.55 -9.50 -6.88
C THR A 37 -5.67 -9.76 -8.38
N ARG A 38 -4.88 -10.70 -8.87
CA ARG A 38 -4.88 -11.05 -10.28
C ARG A 38 -5.08 -12.54 -10.44
N SER A 39 -5.68 -12.92 -11.55
CA SER A 39 -5.86 -14.31 -11.90
C SER A 39 -5.64 -14.47 -13.41
N GLY A 40 -5.22 -15.65 -13.83
CA GLY A 40 -4.95 -15.92 -15.24
C GLY A 40 -3.50 -15.66 -15.59
N THR A 41 -3.24 -15.49 -16.90
CA THR A 41 -1.87 -15.39 -17.42
C THR A 41 -1.58 -14.10 -18.17
N LEU A 42 -2.54 -13.19 -18.22
CA LEU A 42 -2.36 -11.94 -18.95
C LEU A 42 -2.41 -10.76 -17.98
N PHE A 43 -1.24 -10.27 -17.66
CA PHE A 43 -1.14 -9.09 -16.82
C PHE A 43 0.08 -8.30 -17.20
N GLY A 44 0.00 -7.02 -16.98
CA GLY A 44 1.15 -6.19 -17.08
C GLY A 44 2.04 -6.33 -15.85
N ASP A 45 3.08 -5.55 -15.82
CA ASP A 45 3.91 -5.43 -14.64
C ASP A 45 3.05 -4.93 -13.47
N PRO A 46 3.21 -5.48 -12.26
CA PRO A 46 2.47 -4.98 -11.08
C PRO A 46 2.58 -3.48 -10.88
N LYS A 47 3.66 -2.86 -11.29
CA LYS A 47 3.84 -1.41 -11.22
C LYS A 47 2.84 -0.66 -12.10
N ASP A 48 2.34 -1.29 -13.15
CA ASP A 48 1.37 -0.68 -14.04
C ASP A 48 0.00 -0.48 -13.38
N ALA A 49 -0.20 -1.10 -12.22
CA ALA A 49 -1.40 -0.89 -11.42
C ALA A 49 -1.39 0.46 -10.72
N VAL A 50 -0.26 1.16 -10.72
CA VAL A 50 -0.10 2.44 -10.04
C VAL A 50 0.09 3.54 -11.09
N ASP A 51 -0.88 4.43 -11.22
CA ASP A 51 -0.82 5.57 -12.14
C ASP A 51 -0.70 6.88 -11.35
N LYS A 52 -0.65 8.00 -12.08
CA LYS A 52 -0.54 9.31 -11.45
C LYS A 52 -1.66 9.59 -10.47
N LYS A 53 -2.88 9.17 -10.79
CA LYS A 53 -4.03 9.39 -9.91
C LYS A 53 -3.87 8.66 -8.59
N LYS A 54 -3.35 7.44 -8.64
CA LYS A 54 -3.09 6.67 -7.42
C LYS A 54 -1.97 7.27 -6.60
N ILE A 55 -0.92 7.74 -7.25
CA ILE A 55 0.18 8.40 -6.56
C ILE A 55 -0.33 9.63 -5.82
N GLU A 56 -1.13 10.45 -6.49
CA GLU A 56 -1.72 11.64 -5.87
C GLU A 56 -2.67 11.28 -4.73
N LYS A 57 -3.50 10.27 -4.95
CA LYS A 57 -4.46 9.81 -3.95
C LYS A 57 -3.73 9.34 -2.68
N TYR A 58 -2.73 8.49 -2.84
CA TYR A 58 -1.99 7.98 -1.68
C TYR A 58 -1.16 9.05 -1.00
N GLY A 59 -0.65 10.03 -1.78
CA GLY A 59 0.01 11.19 -1.20
C GLY A 59 -0.91 11.95 -0.26
N LYS A 60 -2.14 12.21 -0.69
CA LYS A 60 -3.13 12.91 0.13
C LYS A 60 -3.59 12.08 1.33
N ILE A 61 -3.74 10.77 1.14
CA ILE A 61 -4.09 9.87 2.23
C ILE A 61 -3.01 9.87 3.30
N SER A 62 -1.74 9.86 2.89
CA SER A 62 -0.63 9.87 3.84
C SER A 62 -0.56 11.20 4.59
N GLU A 63 -0.83 12.31 3.93
CA GLU A 63 -0.90 13.61 4.60
C GLU A 63 -2.01 13.63 5.65
N TYR A 64 -3.16 13.07 5.31
CA TYR A 64 -4.27 12.97 6.24
C TYR A 64 -3.90 12.12 7.45
N TYR A 65 -3.24 11.00 7.21
CA TYR A 65 -2.76 10.12 8.27
C TYR A 65 -1.78 10.84 9.20
N LEU A 66 -0.88 11.64 8.64
CA LEU A 66 0.12 12.36 9.41
C LEU A 66 -0.45 13.47 10.29
N LEU A 67 -1.70 13.86 10.09
CA LEU A 67 -2.36 14.82 11.00
C LEU A 67 -2.47 14.25 12.41
N THR A 68 -2.53 12.93 12.56
CA THR A 68 -2.67 12.26 13.85
C THR A 68 -1.50 11.34 14.19
N HIS A 69 -0.54 11.19 13.25
CA HIS A 69 0.60 10.29 13.40
C HIS A 69 1.85 11.01 12.93
N GLU A 70 2.30 11.98 13.71
CA GLU A 70 3.45 12.80 13.34
C GLU A 70 4.76 12.01 13.30
N ASP A 71 5.71 12.49 12.48
CA ASP A 71 7.09 11.99 12.42
C ASP A 71 7.23 10.54 12.01
N GLU A 72 6.27 10.00 11.25
CA GLU A 72 6.41 8.66 10.74
C GLU A 72 7.07 8.66 9.36
N ASP A 73 7.92 7.67 9.13
CA ASP A 73 8.50 7.43 7.81
C ASP A 73 7.46 6.70 6.98
N ILE A 74 6.95 7.37 5.95
CA ILE A 74 5.87 6.83 5.11
C ILE A 74 6.47 6.23 3.85
N ARG A 75 6.03 5.01 3.53
CA ARG A 75 6.42 4.31 2.33
C ARG A 75 5.20 3.76 1.61
N PHE A 76 5.29 3.59 0.30
CA PHE A 76 4.19 3.12 -0.52
C PHE A 76 4.57 1.83 -1.22
N CYS A 77 3.69 0.84 -1.15
CA CYS A 77 3.96 -0.48 -1.71
C CYS A 77 2.75 -0.98 -2.49
N VAL A 78 3.02 -1.89 -3.41
CA VAL A 78 1.97 -2.67 -4.08
C VAL A 78 2.16 -4.12 -3.68
N ALA A 79 1.09 -4.73 -3.18
CA ALA A 79 1.07 -6.15 -2.91
C ALA A 79 0.23 -6.83 -3.99
N GLU A 80 0.85 -7.64 -4.82
CA GLU A 80 0.15 -8.38 -5.85
C GLU A 80 -0.11 -9.80 -5.38
N VAL A 81 -1.38 -10.20 -5.44
CA VAL A 81 -1.78 -11.57 -5.15
C VAL A 81 -2.07 -12.25 -6.48
N LEU A 82 -1.28 -13.26 -6.82
CA LEU A 82 -1.39 -13.97 -8.08
C LEU A 82 -1.40 -15.47 -7.79
N ASN A 83 -2.50 -16.13 -8.13
CA ASN A 83 -2.66 -17.57 -7.94
C ASN A 83 -2.29 -18.03 -6.52
N GLY A 84 -2.68 -17.22 -5.52
CA GLY A 84 -2.41 -17.55 -4.12
C GLY A 84 -1.05 -17.11 -3.61
N GLU A 85 -0.19 -16.60 -4.47
CA GLU A 85 1.11 -16.09 -4.06
C GLU A 85 1.08 -14.57 -3.91
N ILE A 86 1.79 -14.06 -2.92
CA ILE A 86 1.84 -12.63 -2.65
C ILE A 86 3.24 -12.10 -2.97
N ASN A 87 3.29 -11.13 -3.86
CA ASN A 87 4.53 -10.43 -4.20
C ASN A 87 4.40 -8.99 -3.77
N VAL A 88 5.38 -8.50 -3.03
CA VAL A 88 5.36 -7.13 -2.53
C VAL A 88 6.40 -6.32 -3.29
N LEU A 89 5.95 -5.21 -3.87
CA LEU A 89 6.84 -4.27 -4.55
C LEU A 89 6.99 -3.05 -3.65
N TYR A 90 8.18 -2.91 -3.09
CA TYR A 90 8.49 -1.79 -2.20
C TYR A 90 8.79 -0.56 -3.04
N ASP A 91 8.40 0.60 -2.51
CA ASP A 91 8.65 1.88 -3.17
C ASP A 91 8.19 1.89 -4.62
N ALA A 92 7.01 1.29 -4.86
CA ALA A 92 6.45 1.14 -6.19
C ALA A 92 5.80 2.41 -6.74
N PHE A 93 5.66 3.41 -5.90
CA PHE A 93 5.02 4.68 -6.25
C PHE A 93 6.09 5.76 -6.39
#